data_626aadf50851de76ae35cf9ffdbcd57b
#
_entry.id   626aadf50851de76ae35cf9ffdbcd57b
#
_cell.length_a   1.000
_cell.length_b   1.000
_cell.length_c   1.000
_cell.angle_alpha   90.00
_cell.angle_beta   90.00
_cell.angle_gamma   90.00
#
_symmetry.space_group_name_H-M   'P 1'
#
loop_
_entity.id
_entity.type
_entity.pdbx_description
1 polymer ?
#
loop_
_entity_poly.entity_id
_entity_poly.type
_entity_poly.pdbx_seq_one_letter_code
_entity_poly.pdbx_strand_id
1 'polypeptide(L)'
;SNSSAASDVYKRQAEGAVDTVKIEDGKIQCHVIGEGKPKGICGSGIIDLLAELFLNGWINLFGTLQPERSEKIKEDPKTGEWCVEYREGLNFYQSDIAEFLRTKSAAYTMVEYMMRESGISMEDIDRFYAAGAFGKHVSKESAITIGMYPDMDRERLICAGNTSLEGAEKILLDRTRIEEIDRILEEMVYIQFGQVSDFISMMAAAQAIPHTDLERFPSVQKKLEERKQ
;
A
#
# COMPACT_ATOMS: atom_id res chain seq x y z
N SER A 1 3.44 -1.84 27.16
CA SER A 1 3.00 -1.00 26.04
C SER A 1 4.20 -0.48 25.28
N ASN A 2 4.40 -0.97 24.08
CA ASN A 2 5.43 -0.43 23.22
C ASN A 2 4.98 0.97 22.80
N SER A 3 5.73 1.99 23.22
CA SER A 3 5.47 3.37 22.80
C SER A 3 5.58 3.45 21.26
N SER A 4 4.77 4.29 20.64
CA SER A 4 4.83 4.58 19.20
C SER A 4 6.23 4.99 18.75
N ALA A 5 6.99 5.67 19.59
CA ALA A 5 8.38 6.05 19.35
C ALA A 5 9.33 4.85 19.22
N ALA A 6 9.15 3.79 20.01
CA ALA A 6 9.94 2.56 19.85
C ALA A 6 9.59 1.83 18.54
N SER A 7 8.31 1.84 18.14
CA SER A 7 7.87 1.28 16.85
C SER A 7 8.46 2.03 15.65
N ASP A 8 8.65 3.35 15.76
CA ASP A 8 9.25 4.16 14.70
C ASP A 8 10.76 3.94 14.54
N VAL A 9 11.45 3.55 15.60
CA VAL A 9 12.86 3.15 15.52
C VAL A 9 13.01 1.84 14.77
N TYR A 10 12.07 0.89 14.93
CA TYR A 10 12.06 -0.36 14.17
C TYR A 10 11.58 -0.21 12.73
N LYS A 11 10.80 0.82 12.44
CA LYS A 11 10.30 1.14 11.08
C LYS A 11 11.27 1.97 10.24
N ARG A 12 12.43 2.34 10.78
CA ARG A 12 13.49 2.96 9.96
C ARG A 12 13.93 1.94 8.93
N GLN A 13 13.89 2.36 7.68
CA GLN A 13 14.44 1.59 6.59
C GLN A 13 15.85 1.11 6.98
N ALA A 14 16.01 -0.19 7.17
CA ALA A 14 17.27 -0.75 7.63
C ALA A 14 18.20 -0.94 6.44
N GLU A 15 19.50 -0.77 6.66
CA GLU A 15 20.53 -1.13 5.69
C GLU A 15 20.37 -2.57 5.21
N GLY A 16 20.37 -2.75 3.89
CA GLY A 16 20.12 -4.04 3.23
C GLY A 16 18.65 -4.31 2.91
N ALA A 17 17.72 -3.38 3.21
CA ALA A 17 16.34 -3.52 2.78
C ALA A 17 16.17 -3.09 1.31
N VAL A 18 15.45 -3.89 0.52
CA VAL A 18 14.99 -3.49 -0.81
C VAL A 18 13.82 -2.54 -0.64
N ASP A 19 13.92 -1.32 -1.15
CA ASP A 19 12.91 -0.27 -1.01
C ASP A 19 12.24 0.12 -2.33
N THR A 20 12.84 -0.23 -3.47
CA THR A 20 12.28 0.01 -4.78
C THR A 20 12.48 -1.22 -5.66
N VAL A 21 11.44 -1.58 -6.42
CA VAL A 21 11.47 -2.70 -7.36
C VAL A 21 10.90 -2.24 -8.71
N LYS A 22 11.57 -2.67 -9.79
CA LYS A 22 11.08 -2.54 -11.17
C LYS A 22 11.28 -3.83 -11.92
N ILE A 23 10.41 -4.11 -12.88
CA ILE A 23 10.55 -5.22 -13.83
C ILE A 23 10.65 -4.65 -15.23
N GLU A 24 11.83 -4.78 -15.82
CA GLU A 24 12.13 -4.35 -17.19
C GLU A 24 12.68 -5.53 -17.98
N ASP A 25 12.14 -5.79 -19.16
CA ASP A 25 12.52 -6.91 -20.03
C ASP A 25 12.53 -8.28 -19.31
N GLY A 26 11.55 -8.49 -18.43
CA GLY A 26 11.43 -9.73 -17.64
C GLY A 26 12.47 -9.89 -16.52
N LYS A 27 13.27 -8.83 -16.23
CA LYS A 27 14.28 -8.84 -15.18
C LYS A 27 13.87 -7.94 -14.02
N ILE A 28 13.99 -8.46 -12.81
CA ILE A 28 13.74 -7.70 -11.59
C ILE A 28 14.97 -6.86 -11.24
N GLN A 29 14.79 -5.56 -11.18
CA GLN A 29 15.76 -4.58 -10.71
C GLN A 29 15.34 -4.09 -9.33
N CYS A 30 16.27 -4.10 -8.35
CA CYS A 30 15.99 -3.67 -6.99
C CYS A 30 16.99 -2.62 -6.55
N HIS A 31 16.51 -1.55 -5.94
CA HIS A 31 17.33 -0.65 -5.15
C HIS A 31 17.40 -1.18 -3.71
N VAL A 32 18.60 -1.12 -3.11
CA VAL A 32 18.87 -1.58 -1.74
C VAL A 32 19.37 -0.41 -0.93
N ILE A 33 18.82 -0.21 0.27
CA ILE A 33 19.24 0.86 1.16
C ILE A 33 20.62 0.59 1.72
N GLY A 34 21.53 1.56 1.57
CA GLY A 34 22.93 1.44 1.98
C GLY A 34 23.79 0.67 0.99
N GLU A 35 25.03 0.35 1.41
CA GLU A 35 25.99 -0.35 0.56
C GLU A 35 26.05 -1.86 0.83
N GLY A 36 25.18 -2.36 1.71
CA GLY A 36 25.15 -3.75 2.16
C GLY A 36 24.48 -4.71 1.16
N LYS A 37 24.69 -6.02 1.42
CA LYS A 37 23.93 -7.05 0.70
C LYS A 37 22.44 -6.98 1.06
N PRO A 38 21.53 -7.27 0.11
CA PRO A 38 20.11 -7.31 0.39
C PRO A 38 19.79 -8.39 1.44
N LYS A 39 18.98 -8.03 2.44
CA LYS A 39 18.57 -8.89 3.56
C LYS A 39 17.07 -9.18 3.58
N GLY A 40 16.30 -8.36 2.88
CA GLY A 40 14.86 -8.43 2.84
C GLY A 40 14.27 -7.26 2.07
N ILE A 41 12.96 -7.10 2.15
CA ILE A 41 12.20 -6.05 1.45
C ILE A 41 11.39 -5.24 2.46
N CYS A 42 11.39 -3.92 2.33
CA CYS A 42 10.57 -3.06 3.17
C CYS A 42 9.20 -2.78 2.54
N GLY A 43 8.31 -2.10 3.27
CA GLY A 43 6.94 -1.87 2.82
C GLY A 43 6.82 -1.14 1.47
N SER A 44 7.68 -0.15 1.17
CA SER A 44 7.69 0.51 -0.15
C SER A 44 8.11 -0.45 -1.25
N GLY A 45 9.13 -1.26 -1.02
CA GLY A 45 9.57 -2.29 -1.95
C GLY A 45 8.52 -3.37 -2.21
N ILE A 46 7.73 -3.77 -1.19
CA ILE A 46 6.61 -4.71 -1.36
C ILE A 46 5.54 -4.11 -2.29
N ILE A 47 5.18 -2.85 -2.09
CA ILE A 47 4.19 -2.16 -2.92
C ILE A 47 4.68 -2.07 -4.37
N ASP A 48 5.93 -1.70 -4.58
CA ASP A 48 6.53 -1.67 -5.91
C ASP A 48 6.57 -3.07 -6.55
N LEU A 49 7.00 -4.07 -5.79
CA LEU A 49 7.04 -5.46 -6.27
C LEU A 49 5.65 -5.93 -6.72
N LEU A 50 4.63 -5.75 -5.91
CA LEU A 50 3.27 -6.17 -6.27
C LEU A 50 2.72 -5.41 -7.49
N ALA A 51 2.98 -4.10 -7.57
CA ALA A 51 2.60 -3.29 -8.72
C ALA A 51 3.27 -3.78 -10.01
N GLU A 52 4.57 -4.05 -9.96
CA GLU A 52 5.34 -4.52 -11.10
C GLU A 52 4.95 -5.96 -11.49
N LEU A 53 4.74 -6.86 -10.53
CA LEU A 53 4.25 -8.21 -10.80
C LEU A 53 2.90 -8.18 -11.53
N PHE A 54 1.99 -7.31 -11.08
CA PHE A 54 0.67 -7.16 -11.69
C PHE A 54 0.75 -6.58 -13.10
N LEU A 55 1.48 -5.47 -13.27
CA LEU A 55 1.63 -4.83 -14.59
C LEU A 55 2.33 -5.71 -15.63
N ASN A 56 3.20 -6.63 -15.20
CA ASN A 56 3.87 -7.58 -16.08
C ASN A 56 3.12 -8.93 -16.22
N GLY A 57 1.95 -9.05 -15.58
CA GLY A 57 1.12 -10.26 -15.64
C GLY A 57 1.71 -11.46 -14.90
N TRP A 58 2.66 -11.23 -13.98
CA TRP A 58 3.25 -12.29 -13.16
C TRP A 58 2.33 -12.69 -12.00
N ILE A 59 1.40 -11.83 -11.63
CA ILE A 59 0.24 -12.14 -10.80
C ILE A 59 -1.04 -11.75 -11.55
N ASN A 60 -2.11 -12.47 -11.30
CA ASN A 60 -3.42 -12.14 -11.83
C ASN A 60 -4.13 -11.09 -10.94
N LEU A 61 -5.37 -10.73 -11.32
CA LEU A 61 -6.23 -9.80 -10.60
C LEU A 61 -6.39 -10.15 -9.10
N PHE A 62 -6.33 -11.41 -8.73
CA PHE A 62 -6.48 -11.88 -7.35
C PHE A 62 -5.14 -12.11 -6.64
N GLY A 63 -4.04 -11.65 -7.23
CA GLY A 63 -2.71 -11.79 -6.65
C GLY A 63 -2.12 -13.20 -6.76
N THR A 64 -2.69 -14.07 -7.58
CA THR A 64 -2.16 -15.42 -7.77
C THR A 64 -0.98 -15.38 -8.73
N LEU A 65 0.14 -15.95 -8.31
CA LEU A 65 1.35 -16.09 -9.13
C LEU A 65 1.08 -16.92 -10.39
N GLN A 66 1.68 -16.50 -11.50
CA GLN A 66 1.55 -17.13 -12.83
C GLN A 66 2.90 -17.72 -13.24
N PRO A 67 3.18 -18.99 -12.91
CA PRO A 67 4.50 -19.61 -13.11
C PRO A 67 4.98 -19.60 -14.54
N GLU A 68 4.06 -19.63 -15.51
CA GLU A 68 4.35 -19.62 -16.95
C GLU A 68 4.90 -18.28 -17.46
N ARG A 69 4.83 -17.24 -16.63
CA ARG A 69 5.25 -15.87 -17.00
C ARG A 69 6.72 -15.58 -16.73
N SER A 70 7.35 -16.30 -15.79
CA SER A 70 8.75 -16.07 -15.46
C SER A 70 9.38 -17.23 -14.72
N GLU A 71 10.62 -17.55 -15.05
CA GLU A 71 11.45 -18.51 -14.31
C GLU A 71 11.77 -18.08 -12.87
N LYS A 72 11.53 -16.81 -12.53
CA LYS A 72 11.64 -16.29 -11.18
C LYS A 72 10.50 -16.74 -10.26
N ILE A 73 9.40 -17.22 -10.85
CA ILE A 73 8.27 -17.78 -10.12
C ILE A 73 8.46 -19.29 -10.03
N LYS A 74 8.66 -19.79 -8.83
CA LYS A 74 8.99 -21.19 -8.57
C LYS A 74 8.34 -21.70 -7.30
N GLU A 75 8.23 -23.00 -7.17
CA GLU A 75 7.88 -23.66 -5.93
C GLU A 75 9.13 -23.76 -5.03
N ASP A 76 9.02 -23.32 -3.78
CA ASP A 76 10.11 -23.47 -2.81
C ASP A 76 10.18 -24.95 -2.38
N PRO A 77 11.31 -25.62 -2.63
CA PRO A 77 11.44 -27.06 -2.33
C PRO A 77 11.36 -27.40 -0.85
N LYS A 78 11.48 -26.41 0.05
CA LYS A 78 11.40 -26.61 1.50
C LYS A 78 9.98 -26.53 2.02
N THR A 79 9.18 -25.63 1.47
CA THR A 79 7.83 -25.33 1.94
C THR A 79 6.74 -25.87 1.03
N GLY A 80 7.06 -26.15 -0.25
CA GLY A 80 6.09 -26.50 -1.28
C GLY A 80 5.20 -25.32 -1.72
N GLU A 81 5.55 -24.11 -1.30
CA GLU A 81 4.77 -22.90 -1.61
C GLU A 81 5.33 -22.17 -2.83
N TRP A 82 4.46 -21.63 -3.66
CA TRP A 82 4.85 -20.79 -4.77
C TRP A 82 5.39 -19.45 -4.28
N CYS A 83 6.50 -18.99 -4.87
CA CYS A 83 7.13 -17.73 -4.56
C CYS A 83 7.74 -17.08 -5.79
N VAL A 84 7.98 -15.78 -5.73
CA VAL A 84 8.81 -15.05 -6.68
C VAL A 84 10.15 -14.72 -6.03
N GLU A 85 11.24 -15.13 -6.69
CA GLU A 85 12.59 -14.78 -6.27
C GLU A 85 12.93 -13.38 -6.80
N TYR A 86 12.77 -12.35 -5.95
CA TYR A 86 13.02 -10.96 -6.32
C TYR A 86 14.52 -10.58 -6.24
N ARG A 87 15.30 -11.35 -5.50
CA ARG A 87 16.76 -11.30 -5.42
C ARG A 87 17.30 -12.70 -5.14
N GLU A 88 18.57 -12.93 -5.43
CA GLU A 88 19.22 -14.22 -5.13
C GLU A 88 19.01 -14.64 -3.67
N GLY A 89 18.31 -15.74 -3.47
CA GLY A 89 18.00 -16.29 -2.16
C GLY A 89 16.92 -15.53 -1.36
N LEU A 90 16.28 -14.50 -1.92
CA LEU A 90 15.20 -13.76 -1.28
C LEU A 90 13.89 -13.96 -2.07
N ASN A 91 12.96 -14.63 -1.43
CA ASN A 91 11.67 -15.00 -1.97
C ASN A 91 10.54 -14.18 -1.36
N PHE A 92 9.52 -13.90 -2.16
CA PHE A 92 8.23 -13.35 -1.71
C PHE A 92 7.16 -14.37 -2.04
N TYR A 93 6.48 -14.88 -1.02
CA TYR A 93 5.61 -16.04 -1.13
C TYR A 93 4.18 -15.68 -1.50
N GLN A 94 3.44 -16.65 -2.03
CA GLN A 94 2.01 -16.48 -2.34
C GLN A 94 1.20 -16.10 -1.10
N SER A 95 1.54 -16.65 0.07
CA SER A 95 0.92 -16.30 1.36
C SER A 95 1.18 -14.84 1.76
N ASP A 96 2.40 -14.32 1.50
CA ASP A 96 2.74 -12.92 1.76
C ASP A 96 1.90 -11.97 0.89
N ILE A 97 1.72 -12.33 -0.40
CA ILE A 97 0.85 -11.58 -1.31
C ILE A 97 -0.59 -11.55 -0.77
N ALA A 98 -1.13 -12.71 -0.38
CA ALA A 98 -2.48 -12.80 0.14
C ALA A 98 -2.69 -11.99 1.42
N GLU A 99 -1.71 -11.99 2.34
CA GLU A 99 -1.76 -11.21 3.56
C GLU A 99 -1.70 -9.71 3.30
N PHE A 100 -0.83 -9.29 2.37
CA PHE A 100 -0.76 -7.89 1.96
C PHE A 100 -2.09 -7.42 1.35
N LEU A 101 -2.69 -8.20 0.46
CA LEU A 101 -3.96 -7.86 -0.18
C LEU A 101 -5.12 -7.78 0.83
N ARG A 102 -5.14 -8.62 1.87
CA ARG A 102 -6.11 -8.50 2.96
C ARG A 102 -5.95 -7.17 3.72
N THR A 103 -4.73 -6.80 4.05
CA THR A 103 -4.43 -5.54 4.74
C THR A 103 -4.82 -4.32 3.88
N LYS A 104 -4.45 -4.34 2.60
CA LYS A 104 -4.80 -3.30 1.63
C LYS A 104 -6.31 -3.17 1.47
N SER A 105 -7.02 -4.30 1.33
CA SER A 105 -8.47 -4.29 1.15
C SER A 105 -9.21 -3.71 2.35
N ALA A 106 -8.78 -4.02 3.57
CA ALA A 106 -9.36 -3.44 4.77
C ALA A 106 -9.21 -1.91 4.79
N ALA A 107 -8.01 -1.40 4.49
CA ALA A 107 -7.76 0.04 4.46
C ALA A 107 -8.59 0.75 3.38
N TYR A 108 -8.64 0.21 2.16
CA TYR A 108 -9.42 0.77 1.07
C TYR A 108 -10.92 0.81 1.40
N THR A 109 -11.45 -0.31 1.91
CA THR A 109 -12.88 -0.42 2.26
C THR A 109 -13.26 0.56 3.36
N MET A 110 -12.38 0.81 4.36
CA MET A 110 -12.65 1.82 5.39
C MET A 110 -12.77 3.22 4.80
N VAL A 111 -11.89 3.60 3.88
CA VAL A 111 -11.96 4.90 3.18
C VAL A 111 -13.25 4.99 2.36
N GLU A 112 -13.55 3.99 1.56
CA GLU A 112 -14.77 3.93 0.73
C GLU A 112 -16.04 4.05 1.58
N TYR A 113 -16.08 3.34 2.70
CA TYR A 113 -17.22 3.40 3.61
C TYR A 113 -17.39 4.77 4.26
N MET A 114 -16.28 5.37 4.73
CA MET A 114 -16.32 6.74 5.30
C MET A 114 -16.83 7.76 4.31
N MET A 115 -16.40 7.67 3.05
CA MET A 115 -16.89 8.55 1.98
C MET A 115 -18.40 8.38 1.75
N ARG A 116 -18.86 7.12 1.66
CA ARG A 116 -20.28 6.79 1.48
C ARG A 116 -21.15 7.34 2.61
N GLU A 117 -20.74 7.14 3.86
CA GLU A 117 -21.47 7.64 5.04
C GLU A 117 -21.48 9.17 5.12
N SER A 118 -20.43 9.82 4.62
CA SER A 118 -20.34 11.27 4.56
C SER A 118 -21.06 11.88 3.34
N GLY A 119 -21.56 11.05 2.43
CA GLY A 119 -22.17 11.50 1.18
C GLY A 119 -21.20 12.21 0.23
N ILE A 120 -19.89 11.90 0.37
CA ILE A 120 -18.81 12.49 -0.42
C ILE A 120 -18.38 11.49 -1.49
N SER A 121 -18.27 11.96 -2.74
CA SER A 121 -17.70 11.18 -3.85
C SER A 121 -16.18 11.37 -3.94
N MET A 122 -15.49 10.51 -4.70
CA MET A 122 -14.06 10.66 -4.94
C MET A 122 -13.72 11.97 -5.66
N GLU A 123 -14.62 12.48 -6.45
CA GLU A 123 -14.46 13.72 -7.22
C GLU A 123 -14.49 14.96 -6.31
N ASP A 124 -15.23 14.88 -5.19
CA ASP A 124 -15.34 15.95 -4.20
C ASP A 124 -14.10 16.07 -3.31
N ILE A 125 -13.20 15.07 -3.31
CA ILE A 125 -11.99 15.10 -2.50
C ILE A 125 -10.96 16.05 -3.13
N ASP A 126 -10.67 17.14 -2.45
CA ASP A 126 -9.65 18.10 -2.88
C ASP A 126 -8.23 17.55 -2.64
N ARG A 127 -7.98 16.93 -1.49
CA ARG A 127 -6.67 16.37 -1.13
C ARG A 127 -6.81 15.07 -0.35
N PHE A 128 -5.96 14.11 -0.68
CA PHE A 128 -5.80 12.85 0.04
C PHE A 128 -4.45 12.82 0.76
N TYR A 129 -4.46 12.73 2.08
CA TYR A 129 -3.25 12.74 2.88
C TYR A 129 -2.87 11.32 3.32
N ALA A 130 -1.69 10.89 2.91
CA ALA A 130 -1.08 9.65 3.38
C ALA A 130 -0.05 9.98 4.48
N ALA A 131 -0.38 9.66 5.72
CA ALA A 131 0.47 9.94 6.88
C ALA A 131 1.34 8.75 7.29
N GLY A 132 2.34 9.03 8.13
CA GLY A 132 3.28 8.04 8.66
C GLY A 132 4.46 7.76 7.74
N ALA A 133 5.36 6.88 8.20
CA ALA A 133 6.56 6.49 7.45
C ALA A 133 6.21 5.83 6.10
N PHE A 134 5.09 5.14 6.04
CA PHE A 134 4.58 4.51 4.84
C PHE A 134 4.27 5.55 3.75
N GLY A 135 3.56 6.64 4.10
CA GLY A 135 3.21 7.69 3.15
C GLY A 135 4.40 8.44 2.56
N LYS A 136 5.54 8.49 3.27
CA LYS A 136 6.71 9.25 2.83
C LYS A 136 7.54 8.56 1.74
N HIS A 137 7.59 7.23 1.75
CA HIS A 137 8.52 6.45 0.93
C HIS A 137 7.84 5.60 -0.15
N VAL A 138 6.52 5.53 -0.14
CA VAL A 138 5.75 4.75 -1.11
C VAL A 138 5.59 5.51 -2.42
N SER A 139 5.83 4.83 -3.54
CA SER A 139 5.50 5.33 -4.86
C SER A 139 3.99 5.51 -5.01
N LYS A 140 3.54 6.73 -5.31
CA LYS A 140 2.12 7.02 -5.57
C LYS A 140 1.59 6.14 -6.71
N GLU A 141 2.38 5.96 -7.76
CA GLU A 141 2.01 5.15 -8.92
C GLU A 141 1.83 3.67 -8.56
N SER A 142 2.75 3.11 -7.76
CA SER A 142 2.67 1.73 -7.32
C SER A 142 1.49 1.51 -6.36
N ALA A 143 1.26 2.45 -5.42
CA ALA A 143 0.15 2.40 -4.48
C ALA A 143 -1.23 2.46 -5.17
N ILE A 144 -1.36 3.29 -6.22
CA ILE A 144 -2.57 3.34 -7.06
C ILE A 144 -2.70 2.05 -7.87
N THR A 145 -1.60 1.57 -8.46
CA THR A 145 -1.60 0.36 -9.29
C THR A 145 -2.10 -0.86 -8.52
N ILE A 146 -1.77 -0.98 -7.24
CA ILE A 146 -2.29 -2.08 -6.42
C ILE A 146 -3.65 -1.76 -5.76
N GLY A 147 -4.19 -0.56 -5.93
CA GLY A 147 -5.45 -0.13 -5.34
C GLY A 147 -5.37 0.16 -3.83
N MET A 148 -4.19 0.56 -3.35
CA MET A 148 -4.01 1.03 -1.97
C MET A 148 -4.40 2.49 -1.82
N TYR A 149 -4.11 3.32 -2.84
CA TYR A 149 -4.58 4.69 -2.94
C TYR A 149 -5.63 4.80 -4.03
N PRO A 150 -6.56 5.75 -3.93
CA PRO A 150 -7.52 6.03 -4.98
C PRO A 150 -6.82 6.51 -6.24
N ASP A 151 -7.40 6.20 -7.41
CA ASP A 151 -6.89 6.69 -8.69
C ASP A 151 -7.36 8.12 -8.93
N MET A 152 -6.54 9.06 -8.52
CA MET A 152 -6.79 10.49 -8.61
C MET A 152 -5.53 11.23 -9.06
N ASP A 153 -5.64 12.53 -9.32
CA ASP A 153 -4.49 13.37 -9.64
C ASP A 153 -3.41 13.25 -8.57
N ARG A 154 -2.16 12.97 -9.01
CA ARG A 154 -1.00 12.74 -8.15
C ARG A 154 -0.61 13.99 -7.34
N GLU A 155 -0.98 15.17 -7.80
CA GLU A 155 -0.76 16.42 -7.06
C GLU A 155 -1.70 16.54 -5.85
N ARG A 156 -2.87 15.90 -5.91
CA ARG A 156 -3.86 15.84 -4.82
C ARG A 156 -3.51 14.78 -3.76
N LEU A 157 -2.58 13.86 -4.05
CA LEU A 157 -2.05 12.88 -3.10
C LEU A 157 -0.86 13.49 -2.34
N ILE A 158 -1.06 13.79 -1.07
CA ILE A 158 -0.07 14.46 -0.22
C ILE A 158 0.56 13.45 0.75
N CYS A 159 1.88 13.29 0.66
CA CYS A 159 2.62 12.50 1.65
C CYS A 159 2.91 13.38 2.87
N ALA A 160 2.14 13.21 3.93
CA ALA A 160 2.14 14.11 5.09
C ALA A 160 3.21 13.78 6.16
N GLY A 161 4.00 12.71 5.99
CA GLY A 161 5.04 12.34 6.95
C GLY A 161 4.48 11.91 8.32
N ASN A 162 5.21 12.18 9.39
CA ASN A 162 4.82 11.80 10.76
C ASN A 162 3.91 12.86 11.39
N THR A 163 2.64 12.87 11.03
CA THR A 163 1.66 13.85 11.50
C THR A 163 1.40 13.77 13.01
N SER A 164 1.57 12.60 13.63
CA SER A 164 1.43 12.44 15.08
C SER A 164 2.53 13.19 15.84
N LEU A 165 3.78 13.11 15.34
CA LEU A 165 4.90 13.84 15.92
C LEU A 165 4.73 15.35 15.71
N GLU A 166 4.37 15.76 14.49
CA GLU A 166 4.14 17.17 14.19
C GLU A 166 2.99 17.77 15.01
N GLY A 167 1.92 17.01 15.23
CA GLY A 167 0.81 17.42 16.09
C GLY A 167 1.25 17.60 17.54
N ALA A 168 2.01 16.65 18.09
CA ALA A 168 2.54 16.75 19.45
C ALA A 168 3.48 17.94 19.61
N GLU A 169 4.35 18.19 18.63
CA GLU A 169 5.27 19.34 18.63
C GLU A 169 4.51 20.67 18.61
N LYS A 170 3.48 20.79 17.75
CA LYS A 170 2.63 21.99 17.70
C LYS A 170 1.94 22.29 19.03
N ILE A 171 1.48 21.26 19.75
CA ILE A 171 0.85 21.43 21.07
C ILE A 171 1.88 21.85 22.11
N LEU A 172 3.09 21.29 22.08
CA LEU A 172 4.17 21.67 23.00
C LEU A 172 4.60 23.13 22.84
N LEU A 173 4.63 23.61 21.59
CA LEU A 173 5.01 24.98 21.26
C LEU A 173 3.88 25.98 21.51
N ASP A 174 2.63 25.58 21.40
CA ASP A 174 1.47 26.44 21.55
C ASP A 174 0.32 25.70 22.25
N ARG A 175 0.20 25.92 23.55
CA ARG A 175 -0.82 25.29 24.41
C ARG A 175 -2.26 25.74 24.12
N THR A 176 -2.45 26.88 23.43
CA THR A 176 -3.80 27.32 23.03
C THR A 176 -4.47 26.36 22.05
N ARG A 177 -3.68 25.52 21.36
CA ARG A 177 -4.17 24.45 20.46
C ARG A 177 -4.88 23.31 21.17
N ILE A 178 -4.80 23.22 22.50
CA ILE A 178 -5.57 22.22 23.26
C ILE A 178 -7.06 22.46 23.08
N GLU A 179 -7.51 23.71 23.10
CA GLU A 179 -8.92 24.03 22.87
C GLU A 179 -9.40 23.65 21.46
N GLU A 180 -8.51 23.75 20.46
CA GLU A 180 -8.80 23.28 19.08
C GLU A 180 -8.97 21.77 19.05
N ILE A 181 -8.14 21.02 19.78
CA ILE A 181 -8.22 19.55 19.86
C ILE A 181 -9.51 19.13 20.56
N ASP A 182 -9.87 19.78 21.69
CA ASP A 182 -11.10 19.46 22.40
C ASP A 182 -12.33 19.63 21.49
N ARG A 183 -12.37 20.71 20.70
CA ARG A 183 -13.41 20.92 19.69
C ARG A 183 -13.41 19.83 18.61
N ILE A 184 -12.24 19.43 18.09
CA ILE A 184 -12.15 18.35 17.09
C ILE A 184 -12.67 17.04 17.69
N LEU A 185 -12.34 16.73 18.93
CA LEU A 185 -12.80 15.52 19.61
C LEU A 185 -14.32 15.49 19.83
N GLU A 186 -14.93 16.65 20.10
CA GLU A 186 -16.38 16.79 20.23
C GLU A 186 -17.11 16.58 18.90
N GLU A 187 -16.49 16.97 17.78
CA GLU A 187 -17.06 16.83 16.43
C GLU A 187 -16.77 15.44 15.81
N MET A 188 -15.86 14.65 16.38
CA MET A 188 -15.50 13.34 15.85
C MET A 188 -16.63 12.33 15.96
N VAL A 189 -16.92 11.66 14.83
CA VAL A 189 -17.87 10.54 14.77
C VAL A 189 -17.10 9.24 14.66
N TYR A 190 -17.36 8.31 15.57
CA TYR A 190 -16.78 6.97 15.53
C TYR A 190 -17.62 6.04 14.67
N ILE A 191 -17.01 5.44 13.64
CA ILE A 191 -17.65 4.45 12.77
C ILE A 191 -17.20 3.05 13.20
N GLN A 192 -18.16 2.20 13.58
CA GLN A 192 -17.89 0.82 13.98
C GLN A 192 -18.08 -0.11 12.77
N PHE A 193 -17.03 -0.39 12.03
CA PHE A 193 -17.07 -1.19 10.79
C PHE A 193 -17.63 -2.60 10.96
N GLY A 194 -17.50 -3.21 12.14
CA GLY A 194 -18.07 -4.53 12.41
C GLY A 194 -19.60 -4.62 12.36
N GLN A 195 -20.30 -3.48 12.34
CA GLN A 195 -21.76 -3.39 12.23
C GLN A 195 -22.24 -3.11 10.79
N VAL A 196 -21.32 -2.94 9.85
CA VAL A 196 -21.62 -2.64 8.45
C VAL A 196 -21.95 -3.93 7.72
N SER A 197 -23.20 -4.10 7.27
CA SER A 197 -23.71 -5.35 6.72
C SER A 197 -23.01 -5.80 5.43
N ASP A 198 -22.52 -4.86 4.62
CA ASP A 198 -21.86 -5.10 3.35
C ASP A 198 -20.32 -4.93 3.40
N PHE A 199 -19.75 -4.66 4.58
CA PHE A 199 -18.31 -4.47 4.75
C PHE A 199 -17.47 -5.63 4.20
N ILE A 200 -17.91 -6.88 4.46
CA ILE A 200 -17.20 -8.08 4.00
C ILE A 200 -17.20 -8.18 2.46
N SER A 201 -18.32 -7.87 1.82
CA SER A 201 -18.42 -7.89 0.35
C SER A 201 -17.59 -6.77 -0.30
N MET A 202 -17.58 -5.58 0.27
CA MET A 202 -16.72 -4.48 -0.16
C MET A 202 -15.25 -4.85 -0.02
N MET A 203 -14.86 -5.44 1.12
CA MET A 203 -13.50 -5.89 1.38
C MET A 203 -13.08 -6.98 0.39
N ALA A 204 -13.97 -7.92 0.05
CA ALA A 204 -13.68 -8.95 -0.95
C ALA A 204 -13.46 -8.34 -2.35
N ALA A 205 -14.23 -7.34 -2.75
CA ALA A 205 -14.02 -6.63 -4.00
C ALA A 205 -12.68 -5.88 -4.03
N ALA A 206 -12.33 -5.25 -2.91
CA ALA A 206 -11.08 -4.52 -2.76
C ALA A 206 -9.84 -5.42 -2.60
N GLN A 207 -9.96 -6.74 -2.41
CA GLN A 207 -8.82 -7.66 -2.43
C GLN A 207 -8.21 -7.81 -3.82
N ALA A 208 -8.97 -7.59 -4.88
CA ALA A 208 -8.43 -7.58 -6.23
C ALA A 208 -7.43 -6.43 -6.45
N ILE A 209 -6.56 -6.55 -7.44
CA ILE A 209 -5.54 -5.56 -7.81
C ILE A 209 -5.95 -4.88 -9.12
N PRO A 210 -6.22 -3.59 -9.13
CA PRO A 210 -6.42 -2.70 -7.97
C PRO A 210 -7.73 -2.95 -7.24
N HIS A 211 -8.77 -3.39 -7.94
CA HIS A 211 -10.14 -3.64 -7.48
C HIS A 211 -10.87 -4.53 -8.48
N THR A 212 -11.96 -5.21 -8.09
CA THR A 212 -12.78 -5.96 -9.06
C THR A 212 -13.47 -5.05 -10.08
N ASP A 213 -13.80 -3.82 -9.66
CA ASP A 213 -14.30 -2.76 -10.52
C ASP A 213 -13.13 -1.90 -11.01
N LEU A 214 -12.64 -2.20 -12.23
CA LEU A 214 -11.51 -1.52 -12.84
C LEU A 214 -11.84 -0.10 -13.34
N GLU A 215 -13.11 0.25 -13.51
CA GLU A 215 -13.51 1.60 -13.93
C GLU A 215 -13.10 2.66 -12.90
N ARG A 216 -12.93 2.25 -11.65
CA ARG A 216 -12.41 3.10 -10.56
C ARG A 216 -10.92 3.43 -10.69
N PHE A 217 -10.20 2.73 -11.59
CA PHE A 217 -8.75 2.85 -11.77
C PHE A 217 -8.37 3.05 -13.23
N PRO A 218 -8.85 4.13 -13.89
CA PRO A 218 -8.62 4.38 -15.31
C PRO A 218 -7.15 4.52 -15.68
N SER A 219 -6.32 5.10 -14.79
CA SER A 219 -4.89 5.20 -15.06
C SER A 219 -4.18 3.85 -15.05
N VAL A 220 -4.67 2.89 -14.26
CA VAL A 220 -4.13 1.52 -14.23
C VAL A 220 -4.56 0.75 -15.47
N GLN A 221 -5.83 0.88 -15.90
CA GLN A 221 -6.29 0.29 -17.16
C GLN A 221 -5.42 0.75 -18.34
N LYS A 222 -5.16 2.04 -18.44
CA LYS A 222 -4.30 2.60 -19.49
C LYS A 222 -2.89 1.98 -19.47
N LYS A 223 -2.27 1.84 -18.30
CA LYS A 223 -0.95 1.19 -18.17
C LYS A 223 -0.96 -0.27 -18.63
N LEU A 224 -2.05 -1.01 -18.31
CA LEU A 224 -2.20 -2.41 -18.74
C LEU A 224 -2.38 -2.53 -20.26
N GLU A 225 -3.05 -1.59 -20.90
CA GLU A 225 -3.21 -1.52 -22.36
C GLU A 225 -1.89 -1.22 -23.06
N GLU A 226 -1.13 -0.24 -22.56
CA GLU A 226 0.18 0.17 -23.10
C GLU A 226 1.20 -0.99 -23.05
N ARG A 227 1.14 -1.84 -22.03
CA ARG A 227 2.05 -3.01 -21.89
C ARG A 227 1.64 -4.25 -22.71
N LYS A 228 0.46 -4.24 -23.31
CA LYS A 228 0.00 -5.33 -24.21
C LYS A 228 0.44 -5.09 -25.67
N GLN A 229 0.87 -3.89 -25.99
CA GLN A 229 1.40 -3.51 -27.30
C GLN A 229 2.91 -3.76 -27.39
#